data_844683d8320d93b291486f5b3244d77b
#
_entry.id   844683d8320d93b291486f5b3244d77b
#
_cell.length_a   1.000
_cell.length_b   1.000
_cell.length_c   1.000
_cell.angle_alpha   90.00
_cell.angle_beta   90.00
_cell.angle_gamma   90.00
#
_symmetry.space_group_name_H-M   'P 1'
#
loop_
_entity.id
_entity.type
_entity.pdbx_description
1 polymer ?
#
loop_
_entity_poly.entity_id
_entity_poly.type
_entity_poly.pdbx_seq_one_letter_code
_entity_poly.pdbx_strand_id
1 'polypeptide(L)'
;MTLNADCIRDLLLYLEENLSYVEGATDMTHKKIAIGTLAKELPDYKKEEVQYTVEKLCEAGYIHLTNVSLSNQKYIMTGYVDDITWNGFEFLNRVREPKIWEATKKGAAKIG
;
A
#
# COMPACT_ATOMS: atom_id res chain seq x y z
N MET A 1 16.93 -3.97 5.38
CA MET A 1 15.65 -3.21 5.40
C MET A 1 14.59 -4.03 6.10
N THR A 2 13.77 -3.39 6.90
CA THR A 2 12.75 -4.07 7.69
C THR A 2 11.36 -3.60 7.29
N LEU A 3 10.44 -4.54 7.11
CA LEU A 3 9.06 -4.23 6.79
C LEU A 3 8.32 -3.81 8.06
N ASN A 4 7.74 -2.61 8.06
CA ASN A 4 7.02 -2.05 9.19
C ASN A 4 5.53 -2.43 9.12
N ALA A 5 5.08 -3.22 10.08
CA ALA A 5 3.69 -3.71 10.10
C ALA A 5 2.65 -2.58 10.21
N ASP A 6 2.94 -1.56 11.01
CA ASP A 6 2.02 -0.41 11.11
C ASP A 6 1.94 0.37 9.80
N CYS A 7 3.05 0.47 9.08
CA CYS A 7 3.08 1.14 7.78
C CYS A 7 2.21 0.37 6.77
N ILE A 8 2.25 -0.95 6.79
CA ILE A 8 1.41 -1.79 5.91
C ILE A 8 -0.06 -1.45 6.14
N ARG A 9 -0.50 -1.48 7.39
CA ARG A 9 -1.89 -1.22 7.73
C ARG A 9 -2.32 0.20 7.39
N ASP A 10 -1.53 1.19 7.79
CA ASP A 10 -1.85 2.60 7.55
C ASP A 10 -1.88 2.92 6.05
N LEU A 11 -0.98 2.34 5.30
CA LEU A 11 -0.94 2.53 3.85
C LEU A 11 -2.18 1.94 3.18
N LEU A 12 -2.58 0.74 3.55
CA LEU A 12 -3.79 0.12 3.01
C LEU A 12 -5.05 0.89 3.39
N LEU A 13 -5.14 1.39 4.63
CA LEU A 13 -6.27 2.22 5.07
C LEU A 13 -6.33 3.53 4.28
N TYR A 14 -5.19 4.16 4.05
CA TYR A 14 -5.12 5.38 3.24
C TYR A 14 -5.60 5.11 1.81
N LEU A 15 -5.15 4.01 1.21
CA LEU A 15 -5.56 3.64 -0.14
C LEU A 15 -7.06 3.36 -0.22
N GLU A 16 -7.61 2.65 0.76
CA GLU A 16 -9.04 2.36 0.79
C GLU A 16 -9.86 3.65 0.81
N GLU A 17 -9.43 4.64 1.58
CA GLU A 17 -10.14 5.90 1.71
C GLU A 17 -10.01 6.79 0.47
N ASN A 18 -8.89 6.73 -0.23
CA ASN A 18 -8.55 7.70 -1.26
C ASN A 18 -8.61 7.18 -2.69
N LEU A 19 -8.60 5.88 -2.90
CA LEU A 19 -8.77 5.31 -4.24
C LEU A 19 -10.26 5.21 -4.59
N SER A 20 -10.61 5.58 -5.81
CA SER A 20 -11.98 5.50 -6.29
C SER A 20 -11.96 5.57 -7.81
N TYR A 21 -13.13 5.43 -8.43
CA TYR A 21 -13.25 5.76 -9.84
C TYR A 21 -13.11 7.25 -10.04
N VAL A 22 -12.60 7.64 -11.22
CA VAL A 22 -12.53 9.06 -11.58
C VAL A 22 -13.96 9.55 -11.80
N GLU A 23 -14.34 10.61 -11.07
CA GLU A 23 -15.67 11.19 -11.17
C GLU A 23 -15.91 11.76 -12.57
N GLY A 24 -17.05 11.43 -13.14
CA GLY A 24 -17.41 11.90 -14.47
C GLY A 24 -16.81 11.11 -15.63
N ALA A 25 -15.94 10.14 -15.35
CA ALA A 25 -15.40 9.29 -16.41
C ALA A 25 -16.47 8.31 -16.89
N THR A 26 -16.55 8.12 -18.21
CA THR A 26 -17.51 7.18 -18.79
C THR A 26 -16.96 5.77 -18.91
N ASP A 27 -15.66 5.61 -18.72
CA ASP A 27 -14.94 4.36 -18.97
C ASP A 27 -14.50 3.65 -17.69
N MET A 28 -15.06 4.02 -16.54
CA MET A 28 -14.74 3.40 -15.24
C MET A 28 -13.26 3.52 -14.86
N THR A 29 -12.61 4.59 -15.30
CA THR A 29 -11.20 4.82 -14.98
C THR A 29 -10.99 5.00 -13.47
N HIS A 30 -10.00 4.30 -12.92
CA HIS A 30 -9.62 4.45 -11.52
C HIS A 30 -8.71 5.65 -11.32
N LYS A 31 -8.84 6.30 -10.17
CA LYS A 31 -7.82 7.23 -9.69
C LYS A 31 -6.55 6.45 -9.40
N LYS A 32 -5.42 7.13 -9.48
CA LYS A 32 -4.13 6.53 -9.12
C LYS A 32 -3.37 7.51 -8.23
N ILE A 33 -2.62 6.97 -7.29
CA ILE A 33 -1.88 7.75 -6.32
C ILE A 33 -0.40 7.46 -6.49
N ALA A 34 0.39 8.51 -6.73
CA ALA A 34 1.83 8.36 -6.89
C ALA A 34 2.47 7.88 -5.58
N ILE A 35 3.48 7.03 -5.69
CA ILE A 35 4.21 6.53 -4.52
C ILE A 35 4.80 7.69 -3.73
N GLY A 36 5.32 8.72 -4.42
CA GLY A 36 5.83 9.92 -3.75
C GLY A 36 4.77 10.65 -2.93
N THR A 37 3.52 10.66 -3.40
CA THR A 37 2.40 11.24 -2.66
C THR A 37 2.11 10.44 -1.39
N LEU A 38 2.16 9.11 -1.46
CA LEU A 38 1.98 8.27 -0.29
C LEU A 38 3.00 8.58 0.80
N ALA A 39 4.25 8.80 0.41
CA ALA A 39 5.30 9.15 1.36
C ALA A 39 5.01 10.47 2.07
N LYS A 40 4.41 11.45 1.38
CA LYS A 40 4.03 12.73 1.96
C LYS A 40 2.82 12.61 2.89
N GLU A 41 1.87 11.76 2.52
CA GLU A 41 0.62 11.60 3.26
C GLU A 41 0.76 10.68 4.47
N LEU A 42 1.88 9.98 4.59
CA LEU A 42 2.20 9.13 5.72
C LEU A 42 3.48 9.62 6.41
N PRO A 43 3.43 10.83 7.02
CA PRO A 43 4.65 11.48 7.55
C PRO A 43 5.25 10.80 8.78
N ASP A 44 4.52 9.88 9.42
CA ASP A 44 5.04 9.12 10.56
C ASP A 44 6.08 8.10 10.13
N TYR A 45 6.24 7.87 8.83
CA TYR A 45 7.17 6.89 8.28
C TYR A 45 8.16 7.57 7.35
N LYS A 46 9.37 7.04 7.31
CA LYS A 46 10.39 7.55 6.40
C LYS A 46 9.98 7.24 4.96
N LYS A 47 10.41 8.07 4.03
CA LYS A 47 10.14 7.87 2.61
C LYS A 47 10.56 6.46 2.15
N GLU A 48 11.72 6.01 2.60
CA GLU A 48 12.23 4.69 2.25
C GLU A 48 11.35 3.56 2.80
N GLU A 49 10.78 3.74 3.98
CA GLU A 49 9.85 2.78 4.57
C GLU A 49 8.58 2.67 3.73
N VAL A 50 8.02 3.80 3.32
CA VAL A 50 6.80 3.80 2.50
C VAL A 50 7.09 3.15 1.16
N GLN A 51 8.20 3.52 0.52
CA GLN A 51 8.62 2.94 -0.76
C GLN A 51 8.76 1.42 -0.66
N TYR A 52 9.47 0.95 0.36
CA TYR A 52 9.69 -0.48 0.55
C TYR A 52 8.37 -1.22 0.82
N THR A 53 7.48 -0.61 1.62
CA THR A 53 6.18 -1.19 1.92
C THR A 53 5.33 -1.33 0.65
N VAL A 54 5.33 -0.30 -0.20
CA VAL A 54 4.61 -0.37 -1.48
C VAL A 54 5.13 -1.52 -2.35
N GLU A 55 6.45 -1.64 -2.45
CA GLU A 55 7.06 -2.71 -3.24
C GLU A 55 6.67 -4.09 -2.72
N LYS A 56 6.69 -4.26 -1.40
CA LYS A 56 6.33 -5.54 -0.79
C LYS A 56 4.85 -5.86 -0.89
N LEU A 57 3.98 -4.87 -0.78
CA LEU A 57 2.55 -5.08 -0.96
C LEU A 57 2.23 -5.47 -2.40
N CYS A 58 2.91 -4.88 -3.36
CA CYS A 58 2.77 -5.25 -4.77
C CYS A 58 3.25 -6.69 -5.01
N GLU A 59 4.42 -7.03 -4.47
CA GLU A 59 4.99 -8.36 -4.58
C GLU A 59 4.08 -9.43 -3.96
N ALA A 60 3.44 -9.10 -2.83
CA ALA A 60 2.50 -10.00 -2.16
C ALA A 60 1.15 -10.12 -2.87
N GLY A 61 0.90 -9.28 -3.87
CA GLY A 61 -0.36 -9.29 -4.58
C GLY A 61 -1.49 -8.58 -3.84
N TYR A 62 -1.17 -7.63 -2.96
CA TYR A 62 -2.18 -6.90 -2.18
C TYR A 62 -2.58 -5.58 -2.83
N ILE A 63 -1.72 -5.01 -3.67
CA ILE A 63 -2.02 -3.78 -4.41
C ILE A 63 -1.58 -3.92 -5.85
N HIS A 64 -2.17 -3.11 -6.70
CA HIS A 64 -1.82 -3.05 -8.12
C HIS A 64 -1.12 -1.74 -8.41
N LEU A 65 0.01 -1.83 -9.14
CA LEU A 65 0.77 -0.66 -9.57
C LEU A 65 0.61 -0.45 -11.07
N THR A 66 0.66 0.81 -11.47
CA THR A 66 0.61 1.19 -12.88
C THR A 66 1.65 2.27 -13.16
N ASN A 67 2.05 2.40 -14.43
CA ASN A 67 3.04 3.38 -14.88
C ASN A 67 4.35 3.27 -14.09
N VAL A 68 4.82 2.04 -13.87
CA VAL A 68 6.04 1.78 -13.09
C VAL A 68 7.26 2.02 -13.96
N SER A 69 8.23 2.78 -13.42
CA SER A 69 9.53 2.98 -14.03
C SER A 69 10.58 2.36 -13.11
N LEU A 70 11.43 1.51 -13.67
CA LEU A 70 12.48 0.83 -12.92
C LEU A 70 13.83 1.47 -13.15
N SER A 71 14.69 1.44 -12.13
CA SER A 71 16.07 1.85 -12.24
C SER A 71 16.89 0.77 -12.96
N ASN A 72 18.14 1.10 -13.30
CA ASN A 72 19.08 0.10 -13.85
C ASN A 72 19.32 -1.06 -12.88
N GLN A 73 19.11 -0.85 -11.59
CA GLN A 73 19.24 -1.88 -10.56
C GLN A 73 17.91 -2.59 -10.30
N LYS A 74 16.90 -2.29 -11.11
CA LYS A 74 15.57 -2.93 -11.09
C LYS A 74 14.74 -2.69 -9.84
N TYR A 75 14.99 -1.61 -9.11
CA TYR A 75 14.04 -1.17 -8.10
C TYR A 75 13.10 -0.11 -8.71
N ILE A 76 11.95 0.07 -8.08
CA ILE A 76 10.93 1.01 -8.58
C ILE A 76 11.37 2.44 -8.31
N MET A 77 11.56 3.23 -9.38
CA MET A 77 11.86 4.65 -9.26
C MET A 77 10.60 5.49 -9.13
N THR A 78 9.61 5.21 -9.99
CA THR A 78 8.33 5.90 -9.99
C THR A 78 7.23 4.89 -10.24
N GLY A 79 6.05 5.21 -9.81
CA GLY A 79 4.89 4.37 -10.04
C GLY A 79 3.67 4.94 -9.34
N TYR A 80 2.52 4.38 -9.65
CA TYR A 80 1.24 4.79 -9.08
C TYR A 80 0.52 3.56 -8.58
N VAL A 81 -0.16 3.69 -7.43
CA VAL A 81 -1.08 2.66 -6.95
C VAL A 81 -2.45 3.01 -7.48
N ASP A 82 -3.11 2.08 -8.15
CA ASP A 82 -4.43 2.30 -8.72
C ASP A 82 -5.51 1.42 -8.10
N ASP A 83 -5.15 0.40 -7.36
CA ASP A 83 -6.16 -0.46 -6.73
C ASP A 83 -5.59 -1.28 -5.58
N ILE A 84 -6.48 -1.72 -4.68
CA ILE A 84 -6.22 -2.76 -3.70
C ILE A 84 -6.82 -4.04 -4.30
N THR A 85 -6.06 -5.12 -4.31
CA THR A 85 -6.55 -6.38 -4.86
C THR A 85 -7.54 -7.05 -3.89
N TRP A 86 -8.21 -8.10 -4.36
CA TRP A 86 -9.07 -8.90 -3.50
C TRP A 86 -8.30 -9.40 -2.26
N ASN A 87 -7.10 -9.92 -2.47
CA ASN A 87 -6.27 -10.42 -1.37
C ASN A 87 -5.87 -9.29 -0.40
N GLY A 88 -5.63 -8.10 -0.95
CA GLY A 88 -5.34 -6.91 -0.13
C GLY A 88 -6.50 -6.54 0.77
N PHE A 89 -7.72 -6.57 0.24
CA PHE A 89 -8.92 -6.31 1.04
C PHE A 89 -9.16 -7.39 2.09
N GLU A 90 -8.92 -8.65 1.77
CA GLU A 90 -9.03 -9.71 2.76
C GLU A 90 -8.07 -9.50 3.93
N PHE A 91 -6.83 -9.15 3.63
CA PHE A 91 -5.85 -8.83 4.67
C PHE A 91 -6.31 -7.63 5.50
N LEU A 92 -6.69 -6.54 4.83
CA LEU A 92 -7.11 -5.31 5.51
C LEU A 92 -8.30 -5.56 6.44
N ASN A 93 -9.28 -6.35 6.00
CA ASN A 93 -10.45 -6.66 6.80
C ASN A 93 -10.09 -7.44 8.07
N ARG A 94 -9.02 -8.24 8.03
CA ARG A 94 -8.56 -8.96 9.22
C ARG A 94 -7.87 -8.05 10.23
N VAL A 95 -7.26 -6.96 9.78
CA VAL A 95 -6.41 -6.12 10.65
C VAL A 95 -6.95 -4.71 10.89
N ARG A 96 -8.15 -4.40 10.36
CA ARG A 96 -8.67 -3.03 10.51
C ARG A 96 -9.09 -2.68 11.93
N GLU A 97 -9.53 -3.65 12.71
CA GLU A 97 -9.91 -3.42 14.11
C GLU A 97 -8.65 -3.20 14.96
N PRO A 98 -8.56 -2.08 15.73
CA PRO A 98 -7.36 -1.80 16.51
C PRO A 98 -6.99 -2.92 17.49
N LYS A 99 -7.97 -3.54 18.14
CA LYS A 99 -7.70 -4.63 19.10
C LYS A 99 -7.12 -5.86 18.39
N ILE A 100 -7.68 -6.21 17.23
CA ILE A 100 -7.20 -7.34 16.44
C ILE A 100 -5.81 -7.03 15.92
N TRP A 101 -5.57 -5.79 15.49
CA TRP A 101 -4.26 -5.38 15.00
C TRP A 101 -3.19 -5.48 16.08
N GLU A 102 -3.48 -5.02 17.31
CA GLU A 102 -2.54 -5.13 18.41
C GLU A 102 -2.22 -6.59 18.74
N ALA A 103 -3.24 -7.46 18.75
CA ALA A 103 -3.03 -8.88 18.95
C ALA A 103 -2.20 -9.51 17.82
N THR A 104 -2.45 -9.09 16.57
CA THR A 104 -1.72 -9.55 15.40
C THR A 104 -0.25 -9.15 15.50
N LYS A 105 0.04 -7.92 15.92
CA LYS A 105 1.41 -7.44 16.07
C LYS A 105 2.17 -8.19 17.17
N LYS A 106 1.49 -8.61 18.23
CA LYS A 106 2.11 -9.42 19.28
C LYS A 106 2.57 -10.78 18.76
N GLY A 107 1.90 -11.28 17.71
CA GLY A 107 2.33 -12.47 17.01
C GLY A 107 3.08 -12.16 15.72
N ALA A 108 3.64 -10.96 15.60
CA ALA A 108 4.16 -10.43 14.34
C ALA A 108 5.30 -11.25 13.73
N ALA A 109 6.04 -11.98 14.55
CA ALA A 109 7.08 -12.89 14.06
C ALA A 109 6.51 -13.95 13.11
N LYS A 110 5.19 -14.15 13.12
CA LYS A 110 4.50 -15.14 12.29
C LYS A 110 3.92 -14.55 11.03
N ILE A 111 3.98 -13.23 10.87
CA ILE A 111 3.43 -12.54 9.69
C ILE A 111 4.45 -12.49 8.57
N GLY A 112 5.67 -12.71 8.87
CA GLY A 112 6.85 -12.60 8.03
C GLY A 112 6.67 -12.74 6.55
#